data_904ca9a0cba13ba9d409d93704757db5
#
_entry.id   904ca9a0cba13ba9d409d93704757db5
#
_cell.length_a   1.000
_cell.length_b   1.000
_cell.length_c   1.000
_cell.angle_alpha   90.00
_cell.angle_beta   90.00
_cell.angle_gamma   90.00
#
_symmetry.space_group_name_H-M   'P 1'
#
loop_
_entity.id
_entity.type
_entity.pdbx_description
1 polymer ?
#
loop_
_entity_poly.entity_id
_entity_poly.type
_entity_poly.pdbx_seq_one_letter_code
_entity_poly.pdbx_strand_id
1 'polypeptide(L)'
;EVLKKLTARGMVTVIAKDKSKRYLPIPLEDFLSRHKREMESAMQSVRKTLSQTAAGVESISIWNILDYDFLIEKAKGMIDGASRTVLISIWRDELEKIEDNVRGALDRGVKIAVLHFGQSRVKLGKLYQHPIEDTVFQEKGGRCITVVSDSQEVLIGTVLRYGTVEGAWSRNRSFITMAEEYIKHDIYIMKIVARFDRLLKERFGMRYENLRDVFTDKEVQ
;
A
#
# COMPACT_ATOMS: atom_id res chain seq x y z
N GLU A 1 -10.22 43.60 5.48
CA GLU A 1 -10.58 42.38 4.71
C GLU A 1 -10.13 41.10 5.42
N VAL A 2 -8.87 41.00 5.88
CA VAL A 2 -8.31 39.80 6.55
C VAL A 2 -9.10 39.43 7.82
N LEU A 3 -9.36 40.42 8.71
CA LEU A 3 -10.11 40.18 9.95
C LEU A 3 -11.54 39.68 9.71
N LYS A 4 -12.20 40.15 8.64
CA LYS A 4 -13.53 39.63 8.26
C LYS A 4 -13.46 38.15 7.85
N LYS A 5 -12.41 37.76 7.07
CA LYS A 5 -12.18 36.34 6.69
C LYS A 5 -11.88 35.45 7.90
N LEU A 6 -11.07 35.95 8.84
CA LEU A 6 -10.77 35.22 10.07
C LEU A 6 -12.02 35.04 10.96
N THR A 7 -12.88 36.09 11.04
CA THR A 7 -14.16 36.01 11.76
C THR A 7 -15.11 35.01 11.09
N ALA A 8 -15.22 35.03 9.76
CA ALA A 8 -16.05 34.08 9.02
C ALA A 8 -15.58 32.63 9.19
N ARG A 9 -14.27 32.41 9.34
CA ARG A 9 -13.69 31.09 9.65
C ARG A 9 -13.75 30.73 11.14
N GLY A 10 -14.31 31.61 11.98
CA GLY A 10 -14.42 31.38 13.40
C GLY A 10 -13.10 31.30 14.16
N MET A 11 -12.04 31.93 13.66
CA MET A 11 -10.74 32.04 14.34
C MET A 11 -10.67 33.26 15.26
N VAL A 12 -11.56 34.24 15.03
CA VAL A 12 -11.60 35.51 15.75
C VAL A 12 -13.05 35.88 16.06
N THR A 13 -13.31 36.29 17.27
CA THR A 13 -14.60 36.90 17.67
C THR A 13 -14.49 38.42 17.66
N VAL A 14 -15.63 39.10 17.46
CA VAL A 14 -15.72 40.55 17.42
C VAL A 14 -16.50 41.05 18.64
N ILE A 15 -15.87 41.87 19.44
CA ILE A 15 -16.55 42.61 20.54
C ILE A 15 -16.72 44.04 20.09
N ALA A 16 -17.97 44.50 19.99
CA ALA A 16 -18.30 45.89 19.74
C ALA A 16 -18.46 46.60 21.08
N LYS A 17 -17.65 47.62 21.35
CA LYS A 17 -17.79 48.50 22.48
C LYS A 17 -17.67 49.93 21.98
N ASP A 18 -18.72 50.68 22.19
CA ASP A 18 -18.84 52.07 21.74
C ASP A 18 -18.54 52.28 20.26
N LYS A 19 -18.13 52.97 19.57
CA LYS A 19 -17.89 53.06 18.12
C LYS A 19 -16.67 52.25 17.64
N SER A 20 -16.07 51.37 18.49
CA SER A 20 -14.91 50.57 18.15
C SER A 20 -15.19 49.07 18.12
N LYS A 21 -14.54 48.37 17.18
CA LYS A 21 -14.57 46.91 17.10
C LYS A 21 -13.21 46.35 17.56
N ARG A 22 -13.24 45.46 18.55
CA ARG A 22 -12.06 44.69 18.97
C ARG A 22 -12.21 43.24 18.48
N TYR A 23 -11.14 42.72 17.97
CA TYR A 23 -11.04 41.34 17.46
C TYR A 23 -10.22 40.53 18.48
N LEU A 24 -10.76 39.47 18.98
CA LEU A 24 -10.12 38.57 19.93
C LEU A 24 -9.96 37.21 19.30
N PRO A 25 -8.75 36.58 19.36
CA PRO A 25 -8.59 35.21 18.92
C PRO A 25 -9.41 34.27 19.80
N ILE A 26 -9.98 33.23 19.20
CA ILE A 26 -10.61 32.14 19.95
C ILE A 26 -9.49 31.26 20.51
N PRO A 27 -9.63 30.72 21.75
CA PRO A 27 -8.67 29.75 22.29
C PRO A 27 -8.43 28.62 21.30
N LEU A 28 -7.16 28.24 21.13
CA LEU A 28 -6.74 27.26 20.14
C LEU A 28 -7.48 25.92 20.29
N GLU A 29 -7.62 25.47 21.53
CA GLU A 29 -8.32 24.21 21.84
C GLU A 29 -9.80 24.21 21.44
N ASP A 30 -10.48 25.34 21.64
CA ASP A 30 -11.87 25.50 21.23
C ASP A 30 -12.01 25.48 19.71
N PHE A 31 -11.07 26.13 19.01
CA PHE A 31 -11.01 26.14 17.55
C PHE A 31 -10.77 24.72 17.01
N LEU A 32 -9.75 24.00 17.51
CA LEU A 32 -9.42 22.66 17.10
C LEU A 32 -10.54 21.66 17.39
N SER A 33 -11.14 21.74 18.59
CA SER A 33 -12.25 20.86 18.99
C SER A 33 -13.49 21.07 18.12
N ARG A 34 -13.77 22.31 17.71
CA ARG A 34 -14.87 22.59 16.79
C ARG A 34 -14.61 22.01 15.41
N HIS A 35 -13.43 22.25 14.82
CA HIS A 35 -13.10 21.72 13.50
C HIS A 35 -13.08 20.20 13.46
N LYS A 36 -12.59 19.55 14.51
CA LYS A 36 -12.63 18.10 14.65
C LYS A 36 -14.10 17.59 14.58
N ARG A 37 -15.02 18.21 15.34
CA ARG A 37 -16.43 17.83 15.31
C ARG A 37 -17.09 18.07 13.96
N GLU A 38 -16.78 19.19 13.30
CA GLU A 38 -17.29 19.51 11.95
C GLU A 38 -16.82 18.45 10.95
N MET A 39 -15.55 18.07 10.99
CA MET A 39 -14.96 17.03 10.11
C MET A 39 -15.57 15.64 10.39
N GLU A 40 -15.71 15.26 11.65
CA GLU A 40 -16.37 14.00 12.06
C GLU A 40 -17.81 13.93 11.57
N SER A 41 -18.57 15.02 11.71
CA SER A 41 -19.95 15.11 11.22
C SER A 41 -20.03 15.00 9.70
N ALA A 42 -19.14 15.68 8.97
CA ALA A 42 -19.06 15.59 7.51
C ALA A 42 -18.73 14.16 7.06
N MET A 43 -17.77 13.52 7.71
CA MET A 43 -17.42 12.12 7.42
C MET A 43 -18.58 11.15 7.70
N GLN A 44 -19.35 11.34 8.78
CA GLN A 44 -20.53 10.54 9.06
C GLN A 44 -21.62 10.73 8.01
N SER A 45 -21.84 11.96 7.55
CA SER A 45 -22.79 12.26 6.49
C SER A 45 -22.42 11.56 5.18
N VAL A 46 -21.15 11.66 4.78
CA VAL A 46 -20.61 10.97 3.59
C VAL A 46 -20.77 9.45 3.72
N ARG A 47 -20.41 8.88 4.87
CA ARG A 47 -20.58 7.43 5.11
C ARG A 47 -22.05 7.01 4.96
N LYS A 48 -22.99 7.75 5.55
CA LYS A 48 -24.43 7.46 5.46
C LYS A 48 -24.93 7.49 4.02
N THR A 49 -24.50 8.47 3.25
CA THR A 49 -24.91 8.61 1.84
C THR A 49 -24.31 7.50 0.96
N LEU A 50 -23.02 7.21 1.12
CA LEU A 50 -22.34 6.20 0.30
C LEU A 50 -22.76 4.77 0.65
N SER A 51 -23.02 4.46 1.93
CA SER A 51 -23.44 3.10 2.33
C SER A 51 -24.80 2.71 1.75
N GLN A 52 -25.64 3.67 1.41
CA GLN A 52 -26.93 3.42 0.74
C GLN A 52 -26.78 3.12 -0.75
N THR A 53 -25.67 3.51 -1.37
CA THR A 53 -25.43 3.39 -2.82
C THR A 53 -24.52 2.20 -3.17
N ALA A 54 -23.67 1.76 -2.23
CA ALA A 54 -22.57 0.82 -2.48
C ALA A 54 -22.91 -0.66 -2.23
N ALA A 55 -24.11 -0.98 -1.75
CA ALA A 55 -24.49 -2.37 -1.48
C ALA A 55 -24.55 -3.20 -2.77
N GLY A 56 -23.54 -4.03 -3.01
CA GLY A 56 -23.47 -5.00 -4.11
C GLY A 56 -22.45 -4.72 -5.21
N VAL A 57 -21.84 -3.54 -5.27
CA VAL A 57 -20.85 -3.19 -6.32
C VAL A 57 -19.41 -3.49 -5.89
N GLU A 58 -19.14 -3.57 -4.60
CA GLU A 58 -17.77 -3.67 -4.06
C GLU A 58 -17.01 -4.95 -4.45
N SER A 59 -17.72 -6.09 -4.59
CA SER A 59 -17.07 -7.38 -4.87
C SER A 59 -16.65 -7.59 -6.32
N ILE A 60 -17.10 -6.74 -7.24
CA ILE A 60 -16.85 -6.88 -8.68
C ILE A 60 -15.90 -5.78 -9.19
N SER A 61 -15.76 -4.70 -8.43
CA SER A 61 -15.06 -3.50 -8.89
C SER A 61 -13.55 -3.60 -8.78
N ILE A 62 -12.88 -3.02 -9.75
CA ILE A 62 -11.44 -2.72 -9.73
C ILE A 62 -11.31 -1.20 -9.71
N TRP A 63 -10.68 -0.67 -8.66
CA TRP A 63 -10.43 0.76 -8.53
C TRP A 63 -9.00 1.08 -8.96
N ASN A 64 -8.88 1.94 -9.96
CA ASN A 64 -7.58 2.38 -10.43
C ASN A 64 -6.91 3.32 -9.43
N ILE A 65 -5.60 3.19 -9.29
CA ILE A 65 -4.73 4.03 -8.46
C ILE A 65 -3.64 4.60 -9.35
N LEU A 66 -3.61 5.93 -9.46
CA LEU A 66 -2.67 6.67 -10.30
C LEU A 66 -1.75 7.58 -9.49
N ASP A 67 -1.96 7.64 -8.18
CA ASP A 67 -1.20 8.48 -7.25
C ASP A 67 -0.35 7.62 -6.31
N TYR A 68 0.93 8.02 -6.13
CA TYR A 68 1.89 7.26 -5.34
C TYR A 68 1.56 7.28 -3.84
N ASP A 69 1.20 8.44 -3.30
CA ASP A 69 0.91 8.56 -1.87
C ASP A 69 -0.37 7.79 -1.54
N PHE A 70 -1.36 7.84 -2.42
CA PHE A 70 -2.57 7.02 -2.26
C PHE A 70 -2.29 5.52 -2.36
N LEU A 71 -1.36 5.07 -3.23
CA LEU A 71 -0.93 3.68 -3.32
C LEU A 71 -0.34 3.20 -1.99
N ILE A 72 0.57 3.98 -1.41
CA ILE A 72 1.22 3.67 -0.14
C ILE A 72 0.23 3.70 1.03
N GLU A 73 -0.61 4.73 1.12
CA GLU A 73 -1.63 4.83 2.18
C GLU A 73 -2.66 3.69 2.09
N LYS A 74 -3.03 3.26 0.88
CA LYS A 74 -3.89 2.09 0.71
C LYS A 74 -3.20 0.81 1.20
N ALA A 75 -1.91 0.61 0.87
CA ALA A 75 -1.13 -0.50 1.37
C ALA A 75 -1.08 -0.53 2.92
N LYS A 76 -0.77 0.63 3.54
CA LYS A 76 -0.78 0.78 5.01
C LYS A 76 -2.13 0.42 5.61
N GLY A 77 -3.22 0.99 5.08
CA GLY A 77 -4.58 0.72 5.57
C GLY A 77 -4.98 -0.76 5.48
N MET A 78 -4.56 -1.46 4.41
CA MET A 78 -4.78 -2.91 4.28
C MET A 78 -3.99 -3.72 5.31
N ILE A 79 -2.75 -3.33 5.60
CA ILE A 79 -1.90 -3.99 6.60
C ILE A 79 -2.43 -3.74 8.01
N ASP A 80 -2.84 -2.50 8.31
CA ASP A 80 -3.40 -2.12 9.61
C ASP A 80 -4.74 -2.80 9.88
N GLY A 81 -5.56 -2.98 8.85
CA GLY A 81 -6.85 -3.66 8.94
C GLY A 81 -6.76 -5.18 8.96
N ALA A 82 -5.60 -5.76 8.69
CA ALA A 82 -5.41 -7.20 8.64
C ALA A 82 -5.55 -7.85 10.02
N SER A 83 -6.20 -9.00 10.05
CA SER A 83 -6.46 -9.78 11.26
C SER A 83 -5.84 -11.20 11.26
N ARG A 84 -5.49 -11.73 10.10
CA ARG A 84 -5.01 -13.11 9.95
C ARG A 84 -3.69 -13.21 9.18
N THR A 85 -3.68 -12.72 7.95
CA THR A 85 -2.56 -12.92 7.03
C THR A 85 -2.32 -11.74 6.11
N VAL A 86 -1.07 -11.42 5.85
CA VAL A 86 -0.68 -10.47 4.81
C VAL A 86 0.43 -11.08 3.95
N LEU A 87 0.23 -11.08 2.64
CA LEU A 87 1.26 -11.41 1.66
C LEU A 87 1.69 -10.13 0.95
N ILE A 88 2.99 -9.92 0.86
CA ILE A 88 3.56 -8.71 0.29
C ILE A 88 4.65 -9.09 -0.72
N SER A 89 4.58 -8.52 -1.92
CA SER A 89 5.68 -8.48 -2.89
C SER A 89 6.02 -7.01 -3.13
N ILE A 90 7.27 -6.58 -2.82
CA ILE A 90 7.57 -5.15 -2.70
C ILE A 90 9.05 -4.85 -2.94
N TRP A 91 9.34 -3.63 -3.40
CA TRP A 91 10.68 -3.10 -3.49
C TRP A 91 11.09 -2.41 -2.18
N ARG A 92 12.40 -2.23 -2.02
CA ARG A 92 12.98 -1.63 -0.82
C ARG A 92 12.38 -0.27 -0.46
N ASP A 93 12.28 0.63 -1.43
CA ASP A 93 11.84 2.02 -1.20
C ASP A 93 10.39 2.09 -0.66
N GLU A 94 9.52 1.22 -1.16
CA GLU A 94 8.14 1.10 -0.73
C GLU A 94 8.05 0.33 0.60
N LEU A 95 8.92 -0.67 0.82
CA LEU A 95 8.96 -1.42 2.08
C LEU A 95 9.32 -0.52 3.26
N GLU A 96 10.30 0.37 3.09
CA GLU A 96 10.69 1.36 4.11
C GLU A 96 9.51 2.27 4.52
N LYS A 97 8.58 2.56 3.61
CA LYS A 97 7.41 3.41 3.89
C LYS A 97 6.29 2.71 4.66
N ILE A 98 6.21 1.39 4.59
CA ILE A 98 5.16 0.59 5.27
C ILE A 98 5.73 -0.23 6.44
N GLU A 99 7.00 -0.06 6.78
CA GLU A 99 7.69 -0.87 7.79
C GLU A 99 6.98 -0.86 9.14
N ASP A 100 6.59 0.31 9.64
CA ASP A 100 5.92 0.45 10.94
C ASP A 100 4.55 -0.25 10.95
N ASN A 101 3.80 -0.19 9.85
CA ASN A 101 2.51 -0.87 9.72
C ASN A 101 2.71 -2.40 9.74
N VAL A 102 3.75 -2.91 9.05
CA VAL A 102 4.10 -4.34 9.07
C VAL A 102 4.50 -4.79 10.47
N ARG A 103 5.32 -3.99 11.20
CA ARG A 103 5.67 -4.27 12.60
C ARG A 103 4.43 -4.31 13.49
N GLY A 104 3.58 -3.28 13.42
CA GLY A 104 2.33 -3.23 14.18
C GLY A 104 1.41 -4.41 13.88
N ALA A 105 1.34 -4.89 12.64
CA ALA A 105 0.56 -6.06 12.30
C ALA A 105 1.17 -7.36 12.86
N LEU A 106 2.50 -7.50 12.84
CA LEU A 106 3.19 -8.63 13.50
C LEU A 106 2.94 -8.64 15.00
N ASP A 107 2.98 -7.49 15.66
CA ASP A 107 2.71 -7.35 17.11
C ASP A 107 1.26 -7.74 17.44
N ARG A 108 0.31 -7.56 16.53
CA ARG A 108 -1.08 -8.05 16.64
C ARG A 108 -1.22 -9.56 16.37
N GLY A 109 -0.13 -10.24 16.01
CA GLY A 109 -0.14 -11.69 15.72
C GLY A 109 -0.55 -12.04 14.27
N VAL A 110 -0.59 -11.07 13.37
CA VAL A 110 -0.85 -11.30 11.93
C VAL A 110 0.32 -12.06 11.31
N LYS A 111 0.03 -13.09 10.52
CA LYS A 111 1.06 -13.87 9.80
C LYS A 111 1.44 -13.12 8.52
N ILE A 112 2.69 -12.66 8.44
CA ILE A 112 3.18 -11.87 7.31
C ILE A 112 4.29 -12.61 6.57
N ALA A 113 4.20 -12.68 5.26
CA ALA A 113 5.28 -13.11 4.38
C ALA A 113 5.60 -12.00 3.36
N VAL A 114 6.86 -11.62 3.29
CA VAL A 114 7.34 -10.56 2.41
C VAL A 114 8.34 -11.13 1.41
N LEU A 115 8.00 -11.03 0.12
CA LEU A 115 8.94 -11.16 -0.98
C LEU A 115 9.46 -9.77 -1.33
N HIS A 116 10.75 -9.53 -1.18
CA HIS A 116 11.28 -8.20 -1.47
C HIS A 116 12.38 -8.22 -2.54
N PHE A 117 12.41 -7.13 -3.28
CA PHE A 117 13.42 -6.85 -4.29
C PHE A 117 14.38 -5.79 -3.75
N GLY A 118 15.69 -6.04 -3.92
CA GLY A 118 16.74 -5.20 -3.41
C GLY A 118 17.29 -5.66 -2.06
N GLN A 119 18.45 -5.08 -1.69
CA GLN A 119 19.05 -5.34 -0.38
C GLN A 119 18.21 -4.61 0.70
N SER A 120 17.55 -5.37 1.56
CA SER A 120 16.84 -4.81 2.70
C SER A 120 17.72 -4.80 3.95
N ARG A 121 17.70 -3.69 4.68
CA ARG A 121 18.25 -3.59 6.05
C ARG A 121 17.21 -3.96 7.10
N VAL A 122 15.97 -4.14 6.68
CA VAL A 122 14.82 -4.35 7.54
C VAL A 122 14.67 -5.83 7.83
N LYS A 123 14.54 -6.19 9.11
CA LYS A 123 14.21 -7.54 9.57
C LYS A 123 12.74 -7.57 9.97
N LEU A 124 11.89 -8.04 9.06
CA LEU A 124 10.44 -8.12 9.26
C LEU A 124 9.98 -9.57 9.02
N GLY A 125 9.54 -10.25 10.06
CA GLY A 125 8.88 -11.53 9.93
C GLY A 125 9.62 -12.56 9.05
N LYS A 126 8.90 -13.18 8.10
CA LYS A 126 9.49 -14.07 7.09
C LYS A 126 9.75 -13.27 5.80
N LEU A 127 10.99 -12.85 5.64
CA LEU A 127 11.46 -12.09 4.50
C LEU A 127 12.14 -13.02 3.47
N TYR A 128 11.72 -12.95 2.21
CA TYR A 128 12.30 -13.69 1.09
C TYR A 128 12.89 -12.70 0.08
N GLN A 129 14.18 -12.74 -0.14
CA GLN A 129 14.85 -11.85 -1.07
C GLN A 129 14.88 -12.43 -2.47
N HIS A 130 14.48 -11.66 -3.47
CA HIS A 130 14.56 -12.04 -4.87
C HIS A 130 16.00 -11.86 -5.39
N PRO A 131 16.60 -12.88 -6.05
CA PRO A 131 18.05 -12.88 -6.37
C PRO A 131 18.44 -12.03 -7.59
N ILE A 132 17.48 -11.62 -8.43
CA ILE A 132 17.72 -10.95 -9.71
C ILE A 132 16.89 -9.67 -9.89
N GLU A 133 16.90 -8.81 -8.87
CA GLU A 133 16.13 -7.58 -8.82
C GLU A 133 16.32 -6.64 -10.02
N ASP A 134 17.56 -6.44 -10.45
CA ASP A 134 17.92 -5.57 -11.56
C ASP A 134 17.27 -5.99 -12.88
N THR A 135 17.21 -7.28 -13.15
CA THR A 135 16.58 -7.83 -14.35
C THR A 135 15.06 -7.65 -14.31
N VAL A 136 14.44 -7.92 -13.15
CA VAL A 136 13.00 -7.75 -12.96
C VAL A 136 12.58 -6.27 -13.11
N PHE A 137 13.39 -5.33 -12.62
CA PHE A 137 13.15 -3.92 -12.82
C PHE A 137 13.12 -3.51 -14.29
N GLN A 138 14.08 -4.01 -15.07
CA GLN A 138 14.16 -3.70 -16.52
C GLN A 138 12.98 -4.29 -17.28
N GLU A 139 12.59 -5.52 -16.98
CA GLU A 139 11.50 -6.22 -17.67
C GLU A 139 10.13 -5.60 -17.36
N LYS A 140 9.89 -5.21 -16.12
CA LYS A 140 8.60 -4.64 -15.70
C LYS A 140 8.52 -3.13 -15.86
N GLY A 141 9.60 -2.46 -16.23
CA GLY A 141 9.65 -1.01 -16.44
C GLY A 141 9.52 -0.16 -15.18
N GLY A 142 9.50 -0.77 -13.98
CA GLY A 142 9.33 -0.06 -12.72
C GLY A 142 9.36 -0.99 -11.50
N ARG A 143 9.11 -0.41 -10.33
CA ARG A 143 9.00 -1.13 -9.07
C ARG A 143 7.56 -1.56 -8.82
N CYS A 144 7.32 -2.86 -8.72
CA CYS A 144 5.99 -3.41 -8.46
C CYS A 144 5.76 -3.56 -6.96
N ILE A 145 4.54 -3.24 -6.53
CA ILE A 145 4.03 -3.56 -5.20
C ILE A 145 2.78 -4.42 -5.34
N THR A 146 2.70 -5.49 -4.58
CA THR A 146 1.49 -6.30 -4.44
C THR A 146 1.27 -6.59 -2.97
N VAL A 147 0.08 -6.28 -2.47
CA VAL A 147 -0.33 -6.58 -1.08
C VAL A 147 -1.65 -7.32 -1.13
N VAL A 148 -1.71 -8.47 -0.45
CA VAL A 148 -2.96 -9.22 -0.25
C VAL A 148 -3.21 -9.33 1.25
N SER A 149 -4.38 -8.88 1.70
CA SER A 149 -4.78 -8.88 3.10
C SER A 149 -5.94 -9.85 3.33
N ASP A 150 -5.76 -10.79 4.26
CA ASP A 150 -6.76 -11.75 4.76
C ASP A 150 -7.47 -12.58 3.68
N SER A 151 -6.93 -12.65 2.44
CA SER A 151 -7.60 -13.20 1.26
C SER A 151 -8.93 -12.49 0.94
N GLN A 152 -9.06 -11.21 1.30
CA GLN A 152 -10.27 -10.41 1.12
C GLN A 152 -10.09 -9.21 0.22
N GLU A 153 -8.87 -8.68 0.13
CA GLU A 153 -8.56 -7.56 -0.75
C GLU A 153 -7.13 -7.64 -1.27
N VAL A 154 -6.92 -7.07 -2.44
CA VAL A 154 -5.65 -7.02 -3.12
C VAL A 154 -5.36 -5.62 -3.65
N LEU A 155 -4.12 -5.20 -3.49
CA LEU A 155 -3.53 -4.02 -4.09
C LEU A 155 -2.40 -4.46 -5.01
N ILE A 156 -2.40 -3.98 -6.24
CA ILE A 156 -1.30 -4.17 -7.20
C ILE A 156 -0.95 -2.80 -7.77
N GLY A 157 0.34 -2.50 -7.87
CA GLY A 157 0.78 -1.25 -8.47
C GLY A 157 2.19 -1.36 -9.02
N THR A 158 2.49 -0.54 -10.02
CA THR A 158 3.83 -0.35 -10.56
C THR A 158 4.17 1.13 -10.48
N VAL A 159 5.27 1.41 -9.80
CA VAL A 159 5.87 2.75 -9.76
C VAL A 159 6.85 2.86 -10.91
N LEU A 160 6.47 3.59 -11.95
CA LEU A 160 7.26 3.77 -13.16
C LEU A 160 8.43 4.73 -12.93
N ARG A 161 9.37 4.78 -13.89
CA ARG A 161 10.65 5.53 -13.75
C ARG A 161 10.50 7.00 -13.37
N TYR A 162 9.43 7.66 -13.77
CA TYR A 162 9.20 9.10 -13.49
C TYR A 162 8.25 9.36 -12.34
N GLY A 163 8.01 8.34 -11.48
CA GLY A 163 7.13 8.47 -10.32
C GLY A 163 5.64 8.36 -10.62
N THR A 164 5.26 8.14 -11.88
CA THR A 164 3.87 7.80 -12.23
C THR A 164 3.54 6.41 -11.73
N VAL A 165 2.29 6.21 -11.34
CA VAL A 165 1.79 4.95 -10.82
C VAL A 165 0.71 4.41 -11.72
N GLU A 166 0.82 3.13 -12.03
CA GLU A 166 -0.24 2.33 -12.61
C GLU A 166 -0.62 1.26 -11.59
N GLY A 167 -1.75 1.43 -10.93
CA GLY A 167 -2.16 0.54 -9.87
C GLY A 167 -3.65 0.26 -9.85
N ALA A 168 -4.03 -0.78 -9.13
CA ALA A 168 -5.40 -1.16 -8.91
C ALA A 168 -5.58 -1.78 -7.51
N TRP A 169 -6.73 -1.52 -6.91
CA TRP A 169 -7.21 -2.19 -5.72
C TRP A 169 -8.54 -2.90 -6.01
N SER A 170 -8.73 -4.09 -5.44
CA SER A 170 -9.94 -4.86 -5.68
C SER A 170 -10.25 -5.83 -4.51
N ARG A 171 -11.55 -6.13 -4.36
CA ARG A 171 -12.06 -7.24 -3.55
C ARG A 171 -12.57 -8.40 -4.41
N ASN A 172 -12.30 -8.39 -5.70
CA ASN A 172 -12.66 -9.47 -6.59
C ASN A 172 -11.87 -10.74 -6.27
N ARG A 173 -12.58 -11.83 -5.99
CA ARG A 173 -11.98 -13.09 -5.55
C ARG A 173 -10.96 -13.67 -6.54
N SER A 174 -11.25 -13.61 -7.83
CA SER A 174 -10.34 -14.14 -8.84
C SER A 174 -9.04 -13.34 -8.90
N PHE A 175 -9.14 -12.02 -8.75
CA PHE A 175 -7.99 -11.12 -8.73
C PHE A 175 -7.13 -11.34 -7.48
N ILE A 176 -7.77 -11.54 -6.32
CA ILE A 176 -7.10 -11.89 -5.06
C ILE A 176 -6.37 -13.22 -5.19
N THR A 177 -7.06 -14.27 -5.66
CA THR A 177 -6.47 -15.61 -5.82
C THR A 177 -5.25 -15.59 -6.74
N MET A 178 -5.34 -14.89 -7.88
CA MET A 178 -4.21 -14.76 -8.79
C MET A 178 -2.99 -14.09 -8.14
N ALA A 179 -3.21 -13.01 -7.39
CA ALA A 179 -2.13 -12.31 -6.70
C ALA A 179 -1.53 -13.13 -5.55
N GLU A 180 -2.36 -13.85 -4.80
CA GLU A 180 -1.87 -14.78 -3.76
C GLU A 180 -0.99 -15.87 -4.34
N GLU A 181 -1.45 -16.53 -5.40
CA GLU A 181 -0.69 -17.60 -6.03
C GLU A 181 0.60 -17.06 -6.65
N TYR A 182 0.59 -15.88 -7.27
CA TYR A 182 1.79 -15.21 -7.74
C TYR A 182 2.85 -15.06 -6.63
N ILE A 183 2.46 -14.48 -5.48
CA ILE A 183 3.40 -14.28 -4.36
C ILE A 183 3.85 -15.62 -3.76
N LYS A 184 2.93 -16.58 -3.57
CA LYS A 184 3.25 -17.89 -3.02
C LYS A 184 4.19 -18.68 -3.92
N HIS A 185 3.97 -18.68 -5.24
CA HIS A 185 4.85 -19.32 -6.20
C HIS A 185 6.26 -18.73 -6.18
N ASP A 186 6.38 -17.41 -6.18
CA ASP A 186 7.68 -16.76 -6.06
C ASP A 186 8.37 -17.14 -4.74
N ILE A 187 7.65 -17.14 -3.62
CA ILE A 187 8.22 -17.51 -2.33
C ILE A 187 8.76 -18.95 -2.32
N TYR A 188 8.04 -19.91 -2.87
CA TYR A 188 8.58 -21.27 -2.85
C TYR A 188 9.70 -21.47 -3.86
N ILE A 189 9.70 -20.77 -4.99
CA ILE A 189 10.86 -20.69 -5.89
C ILE A 189 12.07 -20.15 -5.13
N MET A 190 11.90 -19.05 -4.37
CA MET A 190 13.00 -18.50 -3.55
C MET A 190 13.53 -19.52 -2.52
N LYS A 191 12.66 -20.35 -1.94
CA LYS A 191 13.09 -21.42 -1.03
C LYS A 191 13.89 -22.50 -1.73
N ILE A 192 13.58 -22.82 -2.98
CA ILE A 192 14.33 -23.77 -3.79
C ILE A 192 15.67 -23.17 -4.17
N VAL A 193 15.66 -21.95 -4.70
CA VAL A 193 16.88 -21.22 -5.08
C VAL A 193 17.84 -21.09 -3.91
N ALA A 194 17.36 -20.68 -2.73
CA ALA A 194 18.21 -20.54 -1.55
C ALA A 194 18.89 -21.85 -1.11
N ARG A 195 18.27 -23.00 -1.40
CA ARG A 195 18.84 -24.32 -1.04
C ARG A 195 19.76 -24.90 -2.09
N PHE A 196 19.54 -24.60 -3.35
CA PHE A 196 20.21 -25.23 -4.49
C PHE A 196 20.94 -24.21 -5.37
N ASP A 197 21.21 -23.01 -4.88
CA ASP A 197 21.76 -21.88 -5.61
C ASP A 197 22.94 -22.24 -6.51
N ARG A 198 23.93 -22.92 -5.94
CA ARG A 198 25.13 -23.33 -6.70
C ARG A 198 24.78 -24.24 -7.87
N LEU A 199 23.99 -25.30 -7.63
CA LEU A 199 23.60 -26.26 -8.64
C LEU A 199 22.76 -25.61 -9.75
N LEU A 200 21.84 -24.74 -9.37
CA LEU A 200 20.99 -24.03 -10.31
C LEU A 200 21.78 -23.05 -11.17
N LYS A 201 22.77 -22.35 -10.61
CA LYS A 201 23.64 -21.45 -11.36
C LYS A 201 24.55 -22.19 -12.32
N GLU A 202 25.12 -23.31 -11.89
CA GLU A 202 25.97 -24.18 -12.74
C GLU A 202 25.18 -24.71 -13.94
N ARG A 203 23.90 -25.06 -13.75
CA ARG A 203 23.09 -25.69 -14.80
C ARG A 203 22.35 -24.69 -15.67
N PHE A 204 21.85 -23.62 -15.09
CA PHE A 204 20.89 -22.69 -15.75
C PHE A 204 21.43 -21.27 -15.95
N GLY A 205 22.71 -21.03 -15.66
CA GLY A 205 23.35 -19.72 -15.79
C GLY A 205 23.34 -18.92 -14.50
N MET A 206 24.27 -17.95 -14.39
CA MET A 206 24.50 -17.17 -13.17
C MET A 206 23.29 -16.35 -12.70
N ARG A 207 22.37 -16.02 -13.60
CA ARG A 207 21.11 -15.31 -13.33
C ARG A 207 19.88 -16.17 -13.62
N TYR A 208 20.07 -17.49 -13.69
CA TYR A 208 19.02 -18.47 -14.01
C TYR A 208 18.34 -18.20 -15.36
N GLU A 209 19.09 -17.69 -16.33
CA GLU A 209 18.60 -17.23 -17.64
C GLU A 209 17.81 -18.33 -18.35
N ASN A 210 18.33 -19.55 -18.32
CA ASN A 210 17.70 -20.68 -18.99
C ASN A 210 16.41 -21.17 -18.32
N LEU A 211 16.20 -20.88 -17.01
CA LEU A 211 14.94 -21.14 -16.34
C LEU A 211 13.89 -20.05 -16.59
N ARG A 212 14.34 -18.85 -16.94
CA ARG A 212 13.45 -17.69 -17.13
C ARG A 212 12.91 -17.59 -18.55
N ASP A 213 13.58 -18.21 -19.50
CA ASP A 213 13.07 -18.33 -20.86
C ASP A 213 12.02 -19.46 -20.92
N VAL A 214 10.78 -19.10 -20.64
CA VAL A 214 9.66 -20.03 -20.61
C VAL A 214 9.19 -20.50 -22.00
N PHE A 215 9.78 -19.95 -23.06
CA PHE A 215 9.41 -20.29 -24.46
C PHE A 215 10.40 -21.24 -25.12
N THR A 216 11.61 -21.40 -24.58
CA THR A 216 12.66 -22.26 -25.17
C THR A 216 13.24 -23.17 -24.10
N ASP A 217 12.49 -24.17 -23.67
CA ASP A 217 13.01 -25.21 -22.78
C ASP A 217 13.55 -26.37 -23.62
N LYS A 218 14.85 -26.49 -23.66
CA LYS A 218 15.56 -27.57 -24.38
C LYS A 218 15.66 -28.87 -23.56
N GLU A 219 15.30 -28.87 -22.29
CA GLU A 219 15.52 -30.00 -21.37
C GLU A 219 14.25 -30.77 -20.94
N VAL A 220 13.07 -30.32 -21.32
CA VAL A 220 11.76 -30.97 -21.01
C VAL A 220 11.25 -31.78 -22.20
N GLN A 221 12.13 -32.48 -22.89
CA GLN A 221 11.77 -33.50 -23.88
C GLN A 221 11.97 -34.90 -23.34
#